data_010f4aa3136e9eec76047fe286bbf624
#
_entry.id   010f4aa3136e9eec76047fe286bbf624
#
_cell.length_a   1.000
_cell.length_b   1.000
_cell.length_c   1.000
_cell.angle_alpha   90.00
_cell.angle_beta   90.00
_cell.angle_gamma   90.00
#
_symmetry.space_group_name_H-M   'P 1'
#
loop_
_entity.id
_entity.type
_entity.pdbx_description
1 polymer ?
#
loop_
_entity_poly.entity_id
_entity_poly.type
_entity_poly.pdbx_seq_one_letter_code
_entity_poly.pdbx_strand_id
1 'polypeptide(L)'
;MSRYAAIADLQLRLSDLYGNLYRKLDGTAMTEEAQADLDAAEAEIDGLIGTRYAVPVESGAALPLLKAWTVTLAEELAWSRSGKSELPKNVTQRAETVRKNLTLIASGKMLLQAAAQDESSGGGSVVGISGNTPVFGRDKMTGY
;
A
#
# COMPACT_ATOMS: atom_id res chain seq x y z
N MET A 1 -9.98 0.61 -11.93
CA MET A 1 -9.35 -0.71 -11.97
C MET A 1 -8.04 -0.66 -11.19
N SER A 2 -7.90 -1.56 -10.22
CA SER A 2 -6.70 -1.59 -9.41
C SER A 2 -5.48 -1.94 -10.27
N ARG A 3 -4.36 -1.29 -9.98
CA ARG A 3 -3.12 -1.51 -10.70
C ARG A 3 -2.17 -2.41 -9.94
N TYR A 4 -2.40 -2.59 -8.64
CA TYR A 4 -1.50 -3.40 -7.83
C TYR A 4 -1.94 -4.85 -7.77
N ALA A 5 -3.26 -5.12 -7.84
CA ALA A 5 -3.77 -6.47 -7.71
C ALA A 5 -4.95 -6.68 -8.65
N ALA A 6 -5.16 -7.93 -9.04
CA ALA A 6 -6.27 -8.31 -9.89
C ALA A 6 -7.30 -9.12 -9.10
N ILE A 7 -8.50 -9.24 -9.66
CA ILE A 7 -9.56 -10.04 -9.04
C ILE A 7 -9.08 -11.47 -8.77
N ALA A 8 -8.26 -12.02 -9.69
CA ALA A 8 -7.73 -13.36 -9.50
C ALA A 8 -6.89 -13.48 -8.23
N ASP A 9 -6.18 -12.41 -7.87
CA ASP A 9 -5.38 -12.42 -6.64
C ASP A 9 -6.27 -12.46 -5.41
N LEU A 10 -7.36 -11.73 -5.44
CA LEU A 10 -8.34 -11.73 -4.35
C LEU A 10 -9.04 -13.08 -4.27
N GLN A 11 -9.37 -13.68 -5.41
CA GLN A 11 -9.98 -15.01 -5.43
C GLN A 11 -9.05 -16.05 -4.84
N LEU A 12 -7.74 -15.97 -5.15
CA LEU A 12 -6.78 -16.88 -4.56
C LEU A 12 -6.69 -16.72 -3.04
N ARG A 13 -6.72 -15.48 -2.57
CA ARG A 13 -6.66 -15.22 -1.12
C ARG A 13 -7.89 -15.73 -0.41
N LEU A 14 -9.07 -15.49 -0.98
CA LEU A 14 -10.32 -15.87 -0.35
C LEU A 14 -10.70 -17.33 -0.61
N SER A 15 -10.23 -17.88 -1.75
CA SER A 15 -10.52 -19.26 -2.12
C SER A 15 -12.04 -19.51 -2.11
N ASP A 16 -12.51 -20.51 -1.39
CA ASP A 16 -13.94 -20.84 -1.35
C ASP A 16 -14.78 -19.73 -0.74
N LEU A 17 -14.15 -18.86 0.06
CA LEU A 17 -14.89 -17.75 0.69
C LEU A 17 -15.31 -16.67 -0.29
N TYR A 18 -14.62 -16.57 -1.44
CA TYR A 18 -14.97 -15.56 -2.43
C TYR A 18 -16.44 -15.62 -2.83
N GLY A 19 -16.91 -16.81 -3.21
CA GLY A 19 -18.29 -17.00 -3.56
C GLY A 19 -19.24 -16.77 -2.38
N ASN A 20 -18.81 -17.10 -1.18
CA ASN A 20 -19.64 -16.91 0.01
C ASN A 20 -19.79 -15.46 0.40
N LEU A 21 -18.71 -14.69 0.31
CA LEU A 21 -18.72 -13.28 0.71
C LEU A 21 -19.49 -12.42 -0.30
N TYR A 22 -19.48 -12.82 -1.58
CA TYR A 22 -20.18 -12.09 -2.63
C TYR A 22 -21.42 -12.85 -3.10
N ARG A 23 -21.91 -13.80 -2.31
CA ARG A 23 -22.96 -14.74 -2.73
C ARG A 23 -24.29 -14.12 -3.07
N LYS A 24 -24.55 -12.92 -2.62
CA LYS A 24 -25.81 -12.25 -2.91
C LYS A 24 -25.82 -11.55 -4.25
N LEU A 25 -24.69 -11.62 -4.97
CA LEU A 25 -24.50 -10.89 -6.21
C LEU A 25 -24.44 -11.89 -7.37
N ASP A 26 -24.94 -11.49 -8.54
CA ASP A 26 -24.75 -12.30 -9.73
C ASP A 26 -23.31 -12.17 -10.21
N GLY A 27 -22.94 -12.96 -11.24
CA GLY A 27 -21.56 -13.03 -11.68
C GLY A 27 -20.95 -11.68 -12.04
N THR A 28 -21.71 -10.82 -12.72
CA THR A 28 -21.22 -9.50 -13.11
C THR A 28 -21.08 -8.59 -11.89
N ALA A 29 -22.12 -8.53 -11.07
CA ALA A 29 -22.09 -7.69 -9.88
C ALA A 29 -21.03 -8.16 -8.91
N MET A 30 -20.82 -9.47 -8.79
CA MET A 30 -19.76 -10.02 -7.96
C MET A 30 -18.39 -9.50 -8.41
N THR A 31 -18.15 -9.51 -9.71
CA THR A 31 -16.89 -9.03 -10.27
C THR A 31 -16.73 -7.53 -10.05
N GLU A 32 -17.79 -6.77 -10.26
CA GLU A 32 -17.76 -5.32 -10.07
C GLU A 32 -17.49 -4.95 -8.62
N GLU A 33 -18.11 -5.64 -7.69
CA GLU A 33 -17.92 -5.35 -6.28
C GLU A 33 -16.54 -5.76 -5.81
N ALA A 34 -16.04 -6.90 -6.30
CA ALA A 34 -14.68 -7.31 -5.99
C ALA A 34 -13.67 -6.31 -6.54
N GLN A 35 -13.91 -5.79 -7.75
CA GLN A 35 -13.04 -4.78 -8.32
C GLN A 35 -13.13 -3.49 -7.51
N ALA A 36 -14.31 -3.11 -7.05
CA ALA A 36 -14.49 -1.93 -6.22
C ALA A 36 -13.73 -2.05 -4.90
N ASP A 37 -13.71 -3.23 -4.31
CA ASP A 37 -12.95 -3.46 -3.08
C ASP A 37 -11.45 -3.33 -3.32
N LEU A 38 -10.96 -3.86 -4.45
CA LEU A 38 -9.56 -3.71 -4.82
C LEU A 38 -9.20 -2.25 -5.09
N ASP A 39 -10.08 -1.53 -5.79
CA ASP A 39 -9.85 -0.12 -6.08
C ASP A 39 -9.83 0.72 -4.81
N ALA A 40 -10.72 0.41 -3.87
CA ALA A 40 -10.76 1.11 -2.58
C ALA A 40 -9.49 0.83 -1.78
N ALA A 41 -9.02 -0.41 -1.78
CA ALA A 41 -7.78 -0.78 -1.10
C ALA A 41 -6.59 -0.05 -1.71
N GLU A 42 -6.53 0.00 -3.04
CA GLU A 42 -5.45 0.71 -3.72
C GLU A 42 -5.48 2.19 -3.38
N ALA A 43 -6.68 2.78 -3.37
CA ALA A 43 -6.83 4.20 -3.06
C ALA A 43 -6.36 4.51 -1.64
N GLU A 44 -6.62 3.62 -0.70
CA GLU A 44 -6.14 3.80 0.68
C GLU A 44 -4.62 3.78 0.72
N ILE A 45 -4.01 2.84 0.01
CA ILE A 45 -2.55 2.73 -0.06
C ILE A 45 -1.96 3.98 -0.69
N ASP A 46 -2.46 4.36 -1.87
CA ASP A 46 -1.93 5.52 -2.59
C ASP A 46 -2.11 6.81 -1.80
N GLY A 47 -3.22 6.92 -1.06
CA GLY A 47 -3.45 8.09 -0.23
C GLY A 47 -2.40 8.28 0.85
N LEU A 48 -1.86 7.18 1.37
CA LEU A 48 -0.85 7.25 2.41
C LEU A 48 0.56 7.37 1.83
N ILE A 49 0.91 6.54 0.85
CA ILE A 49 2.27 6.59 0.32
C ILE A 49 2.49 7.77 -0.63
N GLY A 50 1.41 8.34 -1.17
CA GLY A 50 1.50 9.48 -2.08
C GLY A 50 2.06 10.73 -1.45
N THR A 51 2.15 10.76 -0.12
CA THR A 51 2.80 11.86 0.58
C THR A 51 4.32 11.88 0.36
N ARG A 52 4.89 10.75 -0.05
CA ARG A 52 6.34 10.61 -0.19
C ARG A 52 6.78 9.99 -1.51
N TYR A 53 5.89 9.32 -2.20
CA TYR A 53 6.24 8.58 -3.41
C TYR A 53 5.27 8.92 -4.52
N ALA A 54 5.73 8.82 -5.76
CA ALA A 54 4.85 8.97 -6.92
C ALA A 54 3.86 7.82 -6.95
N VAL A 55 2.60 8.11 -7.12
CA VAL A 55 1.55 7.10 -7.17
C VAL A 55 0.71 7.26 -8.43
N PRO A 56 0.20 6.16 -8.97
CA PRO A 56 0.45 4.79 -8.52
C PRO A 56 1.88 4.36 -8.79
N VAL A 57 2.39 3.47 -7.96
CA VAL A 57 3.73 2.92 -8.16
C VAL A 57 3.67 1.95 -9.34
N GLU A 58 4.45 2.25 -10.38
CA GLU A 58 4.35 1.48 -11.63
C GLU A 58 5.49 0.50 -11.84
N SER A 59 6.53 0.59 -11.04
CA SER A 59 7.66 -0.32 -11.20
C SER A 59 8.44 -0.39 -9.90
N GLY A 60 9.31 -1.36 -9.83
CA GLY A 60 10.23 -1.49 -8.72
C GLY A 60 9.94 -2.66 -7.82
N ALA A 61 10.82 -2.85 -6.85
CA ALA A 61 10.77 -3.98 -5.94
C ALA A 61 9.58 -3.91 -4.98
N ALA A 62 8.92 -2.76 -4.90
CA ALA A 62 7.78 -2.59 -3.99
C ALA A 62 6.48 -3.19 -4.54
N LEU A 63 6.39 -3.44 -5.85
CA LEU A 63 5.13 -3.89 -6.44
C LEU A 63 4.59 -5.18 -5.83
N PRO A 64 5.39 -6.23 -5.61
CA PRO A 64 4.85 -7.44 -4.96
C PRO A 64 4.30 -7.16 -3.56
N LEU A 65 4.94 -6.27 -2.83
CA LEU A 65 4.50 -5.89 -1.48
C LEU A 65 3.18 -5.13 -1.55
N LEU A 66 3.09 -4.17 -2.47
CA LEU A 66 1.86 -3.39 -2.65
C LEU A 66 0.71 -4.28 -3.09
N LYS A 67 0.99 -5.26 -3.95
CA LYS A 67 -0.01 -6.24 -4.35
C LYS A 67 -0.53 -7.01 -3.13
N ALA A 68 0.37 -7.50 -2.29
CA ALA A 68 -0.02 -8.24 -1.10
C ALA A 68 -0.84 -7.38 -0.14
N TRP A 69 -0.46 -6.12 0.02
CA TRP A 69 -1.19 -5.19 0.88
C TRP A 69 -2.57 -4.87 0.33
N THR A 70 -2.65 -4.66 -1.00
CA THR A 70 -3.93 -4.39 -1.65
C THR A 70 -4.91 -5.55 -1.43
N VAL A 71 -4.43 -6.78 -1.63
CA VAL A 71 -5.26 -7.96 -1.44
C VAL A 71 -5.68 -8.09 0.03
N THR A 72 -4.77 -7.79 0.96
CA THR A 72 -5.09 -7.87 2.40
C THR A 72 -6.19 -6.88 2.79
N LEU A 73 -6.11 -5.65 2.31
CA LEU A 73 -7.13 -4.64 2.61
C LEU A 73 -8.44 -4.97 1.90
N ALA A 74 -8.37 -5.47 0.66
CA ALA A 74 -9.57 -5.88 -0.06
C ALA A 74 -10.25 -7.06 0.61
N GLU A 75 -9.46 -7.96 1.20
CA GLU A 75 -10.02 -9.09 1.96
C GLU A 75 -10.85 -8.59 3.14
N GLU A 76 -10.36 -7.58 3.85
CA GLU A 76 -11.11 -7.00 4.96
C GLU A 76 -12.43 -6.40 4.46
N LEU A 77 -12.40 -5.70 3.33
CA LEU A 77 -13.60 -5.12 2.75
C LEU A 77 -14.60 -6.21 2.33
N ALA A 78 -14.09 -7.29 1.74
CA ALA A 78 -14.94 -8.41 1.35
C ALA A 78 -15.64 -9.02 2.57
N TRP A 79 -14.93 -9.21 3.66
CA TRP A 79 -15.52 -9.70 4.90
C TRP A 79 -16.57 -8.74 5.45
N SER A 80 -16.36 -7.43 5.30
CA SER A 80 -17.32 -6.44 5.74
C SER A 80 -18.64 -6.57 5.00
N ARG A 81 -18.62 -7.03 3.76
CA ARG A 81 -19.84 -7.24 2.98
C ARG A 81 -20.67 -8.40 3.49
N SER A 82 -20.08 -9.29 4.30
CA SER A 82 -20.81 -10.46 4.79
C SER A 82 -21.94 -10.08 5.75
N GLY A 83 -21.94 -8.86 6.25
CA GLY A 83 -22.95 -8.41 7.21
C GLY A 83 -22.76 -8.94 8.61
N LYS A 84 -21.66 -9.62 8.88
CA LYS A 84 -21.36 -10.11 10.23
C LYS A 84 -20.92 -8.96 11.10
N SER A 85 -21.30 -9.00 12.36
CA SER A 85 -20.94 -7.96 13.30
C SER A 85 -19.45 -7.96 13.65
N GLU A 86 -18.80 -9.11 13.52
CA GLU A 86 -17.38 -9.23 13.81
C GLU A 86 -16.65 -9.90 12.66
N LEU A 87 -15.52 -9.34 12.32
CA LEU A 87 -14.62 -9.95 11.34
C LEU A 87 -13.68 -10.93 12.04
N PRO A 88 -13.16 -11.94 11.29
CA PRO A 88 -12.14 -12.81 11.87
C PRO A 88 -10.95 -11.98 12.34
N LYS A 89 -10.44 -12.31 13.51
CA LYS A 89 -9.34 -11.54 14.10
C LYS A 89 -8.12 -11.51 13.22
N ASN A 90 -7.81 -12.62 12.56
CA ASN A 90 -6.63 -12.67 11.69
C ASN A 90 -6.77 -11.72 10.49
N VAL A 91 -7.98 -11.56 9.96
CA VAL A 91 -8.22 -10.62 8.86
C VAL A 91 -8.00 -9.20 9.35
N THR A 92 -8.60 -8.85 10.47
CA THR A 92 -8.46 -7.52 11.05
C THR A 92 -7.01 -7.21 11.39
N GLN A 93 -6.30 -8.16 12.00
CA GLN A 93 -4.91 -7.95 12.39
C GLN A 93 -4.00 -7.75 11.19
N ARG A 94 -4.22 -8.51 10.13
CA ARG A 94 -3.42 -8.32 8.92
C ARG A 94 -3.65 -6.94 8.31
N ALA A 95 -4.91 -6.51 8.26
CA ALA A 95 -5.23 -5.18 7.72
C ALA A 95 -4.64 -4.07 8.57
N GLU A 96 -4.71 -4.22 9.90
CA GLU A 96 -4.12 -3.24 10.80
C GLU A 96 -2.60 -3.15 10.64
N THR A 97 -1.96 -4.30 10.45
CA THR A 97 -0.51 -4.31 10.24
C THR A 97 -0.16 -3.57 8.95
N VAL A 98 -0.94 -3.78 7.88
CA VAL A 98 -0.73 -3.05 6.62
C VAL A 98 -0.88 -1.55 6.86
N ARG A 99 -1.93 -1.12 7.54
CA ARG A 99 -2.16 0.30 7.80
C ARG A 99 -1.07 0.91 8.66
N LYS A 100 -0.56 0.14 9.63
CA LYS A 100 0.55 0.60 10.45
C LYS A 100 1.79 0.81 9.60
N ASN A 101 2.09 -0.14 8.72
CA ASN A 101 3.24 -0.01 7.83
C ASN A 101 3.10 1.18 6.89
N LEU A 102 1.89 1.39 6.36
CA LEU A 102 1.63 2.54 5.48
C LEU A 102 1.82 3.85 6.23
N THR A 103 1.40 3.91 7.48
CA THR A 103 1.61 5.10 8.31
C THR A 103 3.10 5.35 8.56
N LEU A 104 3.87 4.28 8.77
CA LEU A 104 5.32 4.40 8.94
C LEU A 104 5.98 4.93 7.66
N ILE A 105 5.51 4.48 6.50
CA ILE A 105 6.02 4.99 5.23
C ILE A 105 5.65 6.45 5.07
N ALA A 106 4.40 6.81 5.35
CA ALA A 106 3.94 8.19 5.21
C ALA A 106 4.72 9.14 6.12
N SER A 107 5.10 8.66 7.31
CA SER A 107 5.87 9.48 8.25
C SER A 107 7.37 9.46 8.00
N GLY A 108 7.82 8.68 7.02
CA GLY A 108 9.23 8.60 6.70
C GLY A 108 10.03 7.66 7.57
N LYS A 109 9.37 6.92 8.45
CA LYS A 109 10.07 5.99 9.34
C LYS A 109 10.32 4.63 8.70
N MET A 110 9.71 4.39 7.57
CA MET A 110 9.90 3.16 6.81
C MET A 110 10.03 3.53 5.34
N LEU A 111 10.93 2.88 4.64
CA LEU A 111 11.16 3.16 3.22
C LEU A 111 10.45 2.14 2.36
N LEU A 112 9.92 2.62 1.25
CA LEU A 112 9.33 1.78 0.23
C LEU A 112 10.25 1.84 -0.98
N GLN A 113 10.58 0.70 -1.56
CA GLN A 113 11.44 0.68 -2.73
C GLN A 113 10.62 1.01 -3.97
N ALA A 114 10.38 2.29 -4.14
CA ALA A 114 9.62 2.83 -5.25
C ALA A 114 10.24 4.17 -5.65
N ALA A 115 9.81 4.69 -6.78
CA ALA A 115 10.27 5.99 -7.21
C ALA A 115 9.76 7.05 -6.24
N ALA A 116 10.67 7.87 -5.76
CA ALA A 116 10.30 8.98 -4.91
C ALA A 116 9.45 9.97 -5.69
N GLN A 117 8.69 10.77 -4.98
CA GLN A 117 8.01 11.88 -5.60
C GLN A 117 9.04 12.74 -6.32
N ASP A 118 8.61 13.34 -7.41
CA ASP A 118 9.47 14.18 -8.22
C ASP A 118 10.32 15.04 -7.32
N GLU A 119 11.62 14.91 -7.50
CA GLU A 119 12.51 15.64 -6.66
C GLU A 119 12.42 17.12 -6.89
N SER A 120 11.78 17.51 -7.95
CA SER A 120 11.50 18.92 -8.08
C SER A 120 10.67 19.39 -6.89
N SER A 121 9.92 18.47 -6.32
CA SER A 121 9.17 18.78 -5.11
C SER A 121 10.03 18.54 -3.89
N GLY A 122 11.03 17.77 -4.01
CA GLY A 122 11.77 17.38 -2.86
C GLY A 122 13.13 17.93 -2.83
N GLY A 123 13.57 18.28 -3.74
CA GLY A 123 14.90 18.54 -3.59
C GLY A 123 15.50 17.53 -2.68
N GLY A 124 15.45 17.26 -2.70
CA GLY A 124 16.03 16.72 -2.07
C GLY A 124 16.44 16.50 -1.28
N SER A 125 16.49 16.63 -1.54
CA SER A 125 16.92 16.25 -0.86
C SER A 125 17.42 15.88 -0.39
N VAL A 126 17.81 16.00 -0.73
CA VAL A 126 18.37 15.52 -0.26
C VAL A 126 18.82 15.08 0.16
N VAL A 127 19.10 15.26 -0.15
CA VAL A 127 19.63 14.74 0.29
C VAL A 127 20.12 14.51 0.80
N GLY A 128 20.30 14.80 0.58
CA GLY A 128 20.96 14.56 1.24
C GLY A 128 21.49 14.36 1.73
N ILE A 129 21.88 14.54 1.55
CA ILE A 129 22.45 14.26 2.13
C ILE A 129 23.01 14.18 2.48
N SER A 130 23.31 14.49 2.23
CA SER A 130 23.94 14.37 2.69
C SER A 130 24.53 14.37 3.07
N GLY A 131 25.00 14.78 2.86
CA GLY A 131 25.86 14.79 3.42
C GLY A 131 26.35 14.96 3.83
N ASN A 132 26.72 15.27 3.62
CA ASN A 132 27.37 15.39 4.14
C ASN A 132 27.87 15.50 4.53
N THR A 133 28.15 15.83 4.14
CA THR A 133 28.84 15.94 4.50
C THR A 133 29.30 16.12 4.93
N PRO A 134 29.66 16.45 4.89
CA PRO A 134 30.29 16.65 5.34
C PRO A 134 30.63 16.99 5.71
N VAL A 135 30.80 17.17 5.48
CA VAL A 135 31.25 17.36 6.07
C VAL A 135 31.37 17.73 6.40
N PHE A 136 31.60 18.07 6.17
CA PHE A 136 31.96 18.37 6.75
C PHE A 136 32.22 18.67 7.32
N GLY A 137 32.36 18.71 7.05
CA GLY A 137 33.05 18.89 7.79
C GLY A 137 33.49 19.17 8.13
N ARG A 138 33.78 19.24 7.96
CA ARG A 138 34.53 19.38 8.36
C ARG A 138 35.09 19.65 8.47
N ASP A 139 35.20 19.62 8.13
CA ASP A 139 35.95 19.69 8.18
C ASP A 139 36.37 20.20 8.28
N LYS A 140 36.39 20.54 7.96
CA LYS A 140 36.99 20.89 8.10
C LYS A 140 37.38 21.28 8.67
N MET A 141 37.62 21.45 8.71
CA MET A 141 38.29 21.64 9.32
C MET A 141 38.88 21.79 9.63
N THR A 142 39.15 22.12 9.43
CA THR A 142 39.94 22.11 9.72
C THR A 142 40.60 22.48 10.07
N GLY A 143 40.87 23.11 9.98
CA GLY A 143 41.64 23.38 10.44
C GLY A 143 41.90 23.74 10.94
N TYR A 144 42.32 24.28 11.03
CA TYR A 144 42.65 24.38 11.58
C TYR A 144 42.65 24.39 11.99
#